data_f9b68d8a76daf50b44ba37b9665944ef
#
_entry.id   f9b68d8a76daf50b44ba37b9665944ef
#
_cell.length_a   1.000
_cell.length_b   1.000
_cell.length_c   1.000
_cell.angle_alpha   90.00
_cell.angle_beta   90.00
_cell.angle_gamma   90.00
#
_symmetry.space_group_name_H-M   'P 1'
#
loop_
_entity.id
_entity.type
_entity.pdbx_description
1 polymer ?
#
loop_
_entity_poly.entity_id
_entity_poly.type
_entity_poly.pdbx_seq_one_letter_code
_entity_poly.pdbx_strand_id
1 'polypeptide(L)'
;MIHNDVTSHGLKFQKDSIAVTYDKDMARPEFYTWRNLNGPDDTDAFYVYHTRSKGTDTFGPMGPWLTTSDEVPNPNNLNVMGYLDDEIFTEDHTGNYRFSVEKCISEASKYFTLEVGDLISFGTTGKGAGRFPRGHKSVLLGKEIGSIRISIDTLGTLSNPIKHQKGGA
;
A
#
# COMPACT_ATOMS: atom_id res chain seq x y z
N MET A 1 1.32 9.76 11.24
CA MET A 1 2.57 9.55 10.48
C MET A 1 2.28 8.98 9.09
N ILE A 2 3.20 9.16 8.16
CA ILE A 2 3.12 8.59 6.81
C ILE A 2 3.64 7.15 6.84
N HIS A 3 2.97 6.24 6.12
CA HIS A 3 3.44 4.89 5.83
C HIS A 3 3.59 4.74 4.32
N ASN A 4 4.81 4.47 3.84
CA ASN A 4 5.04 4.22 2.42
C ASN A 4 4.84 2.72 2.13
N ASP A 5 3.70 2.38 1.55
CA ASP A 5 3.27 1.02 1.27
C ASP A 5 3.97 0.43 0.02
N VAL A 6 5.29 0.27 0.12
CA VAL A 6 6.11 -0.31 -0.95
C VAL A 6 5.71 -1.76 -1.21
N THR A 7 5.57 -2.11 -2.49
CA THR A 7 5.18 -3.46 -2.90
C THR A 7 6.10 -3.95 -4.03
N SER A 8 6.70 -5.13 -3.86
CA SER A 8 7.48 -5.78 -4.90
C SER A 8 6.57 -6.55 -5.86
N HIS A 9 6.34 -6.02 -7.04
CA HIS A 9 5.53 -6.69 -8.06
C HIS A 9 6.12 -8.02 -8.52
N GLY A 10 7.44 -8.17 -8.53
CA GLY A 10 8.10 -9.44 -8.87
C GLY A 10 7.74 -10.58 -7.91
N LEU A 11 7.68 -10.29 -6.61
CA LEU A 11 7.26 -11.26 -5.58
C LEU A 11 5.75 -11.51 -5.58
N LYS A 12 4.97 -10.54 -6.07
CA LYS A 12 3.52 -10.60 -6.14
C LYS A 12 2.99 -11.82 -6.90
N PHE A 13 3.71 -12.28 -7.91
CA PHE A 13 3.26 -13.36 -8.77
C PHE A 13 3.74 -14.75 -8.34
N GLN A 14 4.42 -14.86 -7.21
CA GLN A 14 4.79 -16.16 -6.62
C GLN A 14 3.61 -16.70 -5.81
N LYS A 15 3.22 -17.96 -6.09
CA LYS A 15 2.03 -18.59 -5.46
C LYS A 15 2.10 -18.61 -3.93
N ASP A 16 3.27 -18.76 -3.35
CA ASP A 16 3.49 -18.80 -1.91
C ASP A 16 3.42 -17.42 -1.23
N SER A 17 3.25 -16.35 -1.99
CA SER A 17 3.10 -14.98 -1.49
C SER A 17 1.67 -14.44 -1.55
N ILE A 18 0.69 -15.29 -1.89
CA ILE A 18 -0.68 -14.88 -2.19
C ILE A 18 -1.66 -15.59 -1.25
N ALA A 19 -2.54 -14.83 -0.60
CA ALA A 19 -3.68 -15.38 0.10
C ALA A 19 -4.80 -15.73 -0.87
N VAL A 20 -5.64 -16.69 -0.51
CA VAL A 20 -6.70 -17.25 -1.34
C VAL A 20 -8.07 -16.93 -0.77
N THR A 21 -9.04 -16.65 -1.62
CA THR A 21 -10.47 -16.55 -1.28
C THR A 21 -11.30 -17.41 -2.20
N TYR A 22 -12.46 -17.84 -1.70
CA TYR A 22 -13.53 -18.45 -2.50
C TYR A 22 -14.54 -17.42 -3.03
N ASP A 23 -14.40 -16.15 -2.65
CA ASP A 23 -15.26 -15.08 -3.12
C ASP A 23 -14.68 -14.44 -4.37
N LYS A 24 -15.35 -14.68 -5.50
CA LYS A 24 -14.95 -14.16 -6.81
C LYS A 24 -14.92 -12.63 -6.86
N ASP A 25 -15.82 -11.96 -6.14
CA ASP A 25 -15.92 -10.51 -6.16
C ASP A 25 -14.77 -9.83 -5.39
N MET A 26 -14.09 -10.59 -4.54
CA MET A 26 -12.88 -10.16 -3.85
C MET A 26 -11.62 -10.32 -4.70
N ALA A 27 -11.65 -11.09 -5.77
CA ALA A 27 -10.50 -11.35 -6.62
C ALA A 27 -10.43 -10.38 -7.80
N ARG A 28 -9.21 -10.07 -8.23
CA ARG A 28 -9.00 -9.30 -9.45
C ARG A 28 -8.95 -10.22 -10.67
N PRO A 29 -9.51 -9.79 -11.82
CA PRO A 29 -9.53 -10.63 -13.02
C PRO A 29 -8.16 -11.13 -13.48
N GLU A 30 -7.11 -10.33 -13.32
CA GLU A 30 -5.74 -10.69 -13.69
C GLU A 30 -5.17 -11.86 -12.88
N PHE A 31 -5.79 -12.22 -11.76
CA PHE A 31 -5.38 -13.36 -10.94
C PHE A 31 -6.18 -14.62 -11.21
N TYR A 32 -7.18 -14.59 -12.05
CA TYR A 32 -8.03 -15.75 -12.34
C TYR A 32 -7.27 -16.92 -12.96
N THR A 33 -6.20 -16.66 -13.69
CA THR A 33 -5.33 -17.71 -14.24
C THR A 33 -4.54 -18.48 -13.18
N TRP A 34 -4.49 -17.97 -11.94
CA TRP A 34 -3.72 -18.55 -10.83
C TRP A 34 -4.60 -19.34 -9.85
N ARG A 35 -5.88 -19.45 -10.14
CA ARG A 35 -6.86 -20.05 -9.24
C ARG A 35 -6.83 -21.57 -9.17
N ASN A 36 -6.13 -22.25 -10.05
CA ASN A 36 -6.04 -23.70 -10.09
C ASN A 36 -5.20 -24.26 -8.92
N LEU A 37 -5.59 -23.93 -7.68
CA LEU A 37 -4.84 -24.27 -6.48
C LEU A 37 -4.87 -25.80 -6.22
N ASN A 38 -6.03 -26.42 -6.43
CA ASN A 38 -6.27 -27.84 -6.19
C ASN A 38 -6.20 -28.66 -7.49
N GLY A 39 -5.90 -28.05 -8.62
CA GLY A 39 -5.80 -28.68 -9.92
C GLY A 39 -6.37 -27.84 -11.06
N PRO A 40 -6.25 -28.31 -12.32
CA PRO A 40 -6.65 -27.52 -13.50
C PRO A 40 -8.15 -27.20 -13.53
N ASP A 41 -8.97 -27.98 -12.87
CA ASP A 41 -10.43 -27.82 -12.82
C ASP A 41 -10.92 -27.00 -11.63
N ASP A 42 -10.01 -26.54 -10.75
CA ASP A 42 -10.36 -25.70 -9.61
C ASP A 42 -10.75 -24.29 -10.09
N THR A 43 -12.04 -24.00 -9.98
CA THR A 43 -12.62 -22.69 -10.34
C THR A 43 -13.10 -21.90 -9.13
N ASP A 44 -12.98 -22.43 -7.94
CA ASP A 44 -13.61 -21.90 -6.74
C ASP A 44 -12.66 -21.09 -5.85
N ALA A 45 -11.34 -21.26 -6.01
CA ALA A 45 -10.34 -20.51 -5.25
C ALA A 45 -9.73 -19.38 -6.08
N PHE A 46 -9.70 -18.20 -5.49
CA PHE A 46 -9.17 -16.98 -6.13
C PHE A 46 -8.07 -16.38 -5.28
N TYR A 47 -7.01 -15.90 -5.93
CA TYR A 47 -5.93 -15.18 -5.26
C TYR A 47 -6.29 -13.71 -5.09
N VAL A 48 -6.18 -13.19 -3.87
CA VAL A 48 -6.59 -11.81 -3.54
C VAL A 48 -5.52 -10.97 -2.88
N TYR A 49 -4.51 -11.59 -2.27
CA TYR A 49 -3.56 -10.87 -1.43
C TYR A 49 -2.12 -11.34 -1.63
N HIS A 50 -1.17 -10.45 -1.31
CA HIS A 50 0.26 -10.63 -1.54
C HIS A 50 1.05 -10.41 -0.24
N THR A 51 1.26 -11.45 0.54
CA THR A 51 1.92 -11.36 1.84
C THR A 51 3.41 -11.04 1.71
N ARG A 52 4.15 -11.85 0.95
CA ARG A 52 5.61 -11.70 0.79
C ARG A 52 6.01 -10.40 0.10
N SER A 53 5.21 -9.91 -0.82
CA SER A 53 5.51 -8.71 -1.60
C SER A 53 5.57 -7.41 -0.81
N LYS A 54 5.12 -7.43 0.44
CA LYS A 54 5.10 -6.29 1.37
C LYS A 54 5.95 -6.50 2.62
N GLY A 55 6.29 -7.73 2.96
CA GLY A 55 7.00 -8.11 4.19
C GLY A 55 8.52 -8.23 4.06
N THR A 56 9.10 -7.71 2.97
CA THR A 56 10.55 -7.73 2.76
C THR A 56 11.22 -6.68 3.65
N ASP A 57 12.44 -6.96 4.10
CA ASP A 57 13.25 -6.02 4.87
C ASP A 57 13.28 -4.65 4.20
N THR A 58 13.19 -3.60 5.00
CA THR A 58 13.13 -2.19 4.60
C THR A 58 11.84 -1.75 3.91
N PHE A 59 10.88 -2.64 3.70
CA PHE A 59 9.55 -2.28 3.20
C PHE A 59 8.68 -1.70 4.31
N GLY A 60 7.68 -0.89 3.92
CA GLY A 60 6.78 -0.25 4.86
C GLY A 60 7.43 0.81 5.76
N PRO A 61 8.37 1.65 5.27
CA PRO A 61 8.95 2.69 6.10
C PRO A 61 7.88 3.67 6.57
N MET A 62 8.01 4.14 7.81
CA MET A 62 7.08 5.06 8.46
C MET A 62 7.80 6.29 9.01
N GLY A 63 7.13 7.43 9.00
CA GLY A 63 7.65 8.71 9.49
C GLY A 63 6.95 9.92 8.85
N PRO A 64 7.62 11.09 8.77
CA PRO A 64 8.89 11.42 9.41
C PRO A 64 8.78 11.55 10.93
N TRP A 65 7.58 11.82 11.45
CA TRP A 65 7.27 11.95 12.87
C TRP A 65 5.87 11.45 13.19
N LEU A 66 5.56 11.32 14.45
CA LEU A 66 4.21 11.06 14.94
C LEU A 66 3.49 12.41 15.12
N THR A 67 2.41 12.60 14.35
CA THR A 67 1.53 13.77 14.48
C THR A 67 0.35 13.40 15.35
N THR A 68 0.02 14.22 16.32
CA THR A 68 -1.09 13.98 17.25
C THR A 68 -2.44 14.36 16.63
N SER A 69 -3.52 13.85 17.19
CA SER A 69 -4.87 14.03 16.60
C SER A 69 -5.38 15.47 16.66
N ASP A 70 -4.89 16.27 17.57
CA ASP A 70 -5.22 17.70 17.68
C ASP A 70 -4.58 18.53 16.55
N GLU A 71 -3.45 18.07 16.00
CA GLU A 71 -2.81 18.68 14.83
C GLU A 71 -3.46 18.23 13.50
N VAL A 72 -4.23 17.14 13.49
CA VAL A 72 -4.92 16.60 12.31
C VAL A 72 -6.41 16.43 12.63
N PRO A 73 -7.18 17.52 12.66
CA PRO A 73 -8.60 17.46 13.06
C PRO A 73 -9.48 16.66 12.10
N ASN A 74 -9.07 16.50 10.84
CA ASN A 74 -9.77 15.65 9.87
C ASN A 74 -8.80 14.82 9.03
N PRO A 75 -8.49 13.58 9.43
CA PRO A 75 -7.57 12.71 8.69
C PRO A 75 -8.13 12.26 7.33
N ASN A 76 -9.41 12.46 7.08
CA ASN A 76 -10.05 12.10 5.80
C ASN A 76 -10.03 13.24 4.78
N ASN A 77 -9.29 14.32 5.04
CA ASN A 77 -9.24 15.51 4.17
C ASN A 77 -7.79 16.02 4.02
N LEU A 78 -6.90 15.17 3.57
CA LEU A 78 -5.48 15.48 3.38
C LEU A 78 -5.07 15.17 1.94
N ASN A 79 -4.31 16.09 1.31
CA ASN A 79 -3.68 15.84 0.02
C ASN A 79 -2.47 14.93 0.19
N VAL A 80 -2.28 14.07 -0.80
CA VAL A 80 -1.18 13.10 -0.85
C VAL A 80 -0.41 13.31 -2.14
N MET A 81 0.90 13.52 -2.04
CA MET A 81 1.81 13.65 -3.17
C MET A 81 2.97 12.67 -3.02
N GLY A 82 3.34 12.02 -4.11
CA GLY A 82 4.51 11.14 -4.13
C GLY A 82 5.43 11.44 -5.28
N TYR A 83 6.73 11.31 -5.01
CA TYR A 83 7.81 11.64 -5.93
C TYR A 83 8.82 10.49 -6.01
N LEU A 84 9.31 10.23 -7.22
CA LEU A 84 10.55 9.50 -7.48
C LEU A 84 11.58 10.54 -7.87
N ASP A 85 12.56 10.78 -6.99
CA ASP A 85 13.40 11.95 -7.04
C ASP A 85 12.53 13.22 -7.17
N ASP A 86 12.49 13.87 -8.34
CA ASP A 86 11.66 15.06 -8.57
C ASP A 86 10.44 14.80 -9.46
N GLU A 87 10.24 13.57 -9.93
CA GLU A 87 9.08 13.21 -10.75
C GLU A 87 7.89 12.78 -9.89
N ILE A 88 6.74 13.42 -10.09
CA ILE A 88 5.49 13.04 -9.43
C ILE A 88 5.00 11.70 -9.99
N PHE A 89 4.79 10.72 -9.14
CA PHE A 89 4.21 9.43 -9.52
C PHE A 89 2.87 9.14 -8.86
N THR A 90 2.50 9.86 -7.81
CA THR A 90 1.17 9.78 -7.19
C THR A 90 0.66 11.17 -6.81
N GLU A 91 -0.63 11.34 -6.99
CA GLU A 91 -1.39 12.52 -6.59
C GLU A 91 -2.76 12.03 -6.16
N ASP A 92 -3.09 12.19 -4.90
CA ASP A 92 -4.28 11.61 -4.32
C ASP A 92 -4.79 12.44 -3.13
N HIS A 93 -5.85 11.96 -2.50
CA HIS A 93 -6.48 12.61 -1.37
C HIS A 93 -7.06 11.55 -0.43
N THR A 94 -6.88 11.70 0.88
CA THR A 94 -7.37 10.72 1.86
C THR A 94 -8.89 10.56 1.85
N GLY A 95 -9.64 11.55 1.40
CA GLY A 95 -11.09 11.44 1.16
C GLY A 95 -11.48 10.45 0.06
N ASN A 96 -10.52 9.92 -0.71
CA ASN A 96 -10.76 8.88 -1.72
C ASN A 96 -10.73 7.46 -1.14
N TYR A 97 -10.37 7.27 0.13
CA TYR A 97 -10.52 5.97 0.78
C TYR A 97 -11.99 5.50 0.73
N ARG A 98 -12.19 4.21 0.53
CA ARG A 98 -13.53 3.60 0.54
C ARG A 98 -14.20 3.73 1.91
N PHE A 99 -13.41 3.63 2.97
CA PHE A 99 -13.86 3.77 4.35
C PHE A 99 -13.07 4.87 5.05
N SER A 100 -13.72 5.63 5.91
CA SER A 100 -13.05 6.64 6.71
C SER A 100 -12.09 6.02 7.73
N VAL A 101 -11.15 6.82 8.23
CA VAL A 101 -10.21 6.40 9.27
C VAL A 101 -10.95 5.89 10.51
N GLU A 102 -12.00 6.60 10.95
CA GLU A 102 -12.82 6.24 12.11
C GLU A 102 -13.53 4.91 11.90
N LYS A 103 -14.04 4.68 10.68
CA LYS A 103 -14.72 3.42 10.34
C LYS A 103 -13.74 2.24 10.39
N CYS A 104 -12.53 2.41 9.88
CA CYS A 104 -11.49 1.39 9.92
C CYS A 104 -11.09 1.05 11.37
N ILE A 105 -10.88 2.06 12.22
CA ILE A 105 -10.57 1.87 13.65
C ILE A 105 -11.73 1.14 14.35
N SER A 106 -12.95 1.62 14.15
CA SER A 106 -14.16 0.99 14.72
C SER A 106 -14.32 -0.46 14.29
N GLU A 107 -13.99 -0.79 13.04
CA GLU A 107 -14.09 -2.16 12.56
C GLU A 107 -12.99 -3.04 13.15
N ALA A 108 -11.74 -2.57 13.17
CA ALA A 108 -10.63 -3.29 13.76
C ALA A 108 -10.86 -3.61 15.24
N SER A 109 -11.41 -2.66 16.01
CA SER A 109 -11.66 -2.84 17.45
C SER A 109 -12.71 -3.91 17.81
N LYS A 110 -13.49 -4.38 16.83
CA LYS A 110 -14.42 -5.49 17.03
C LYS A 110 -13.72 -6.86 17.14
N TYR A 111 -12.53 -6.96 16.57
CA TYR A 111 -11.79 -8.22 16.45
C TYR A 111 -10.49 -8.21 17.26
N PHE A 112 -9.92 -7.04 17.50
CA PHE A 112 -8.64 -6.87 18.17
C PHE A 112 -8.79 -5.92 19.36
N THR A 113 -8.16 -6.26 20.47
CA THR A 113 -7.91 -5.29 21.54
C THR A 113 -6.83 -4.35 21.06
N LEU A 114 -7.19 -3.07 20.89
CA LEU A 114 -6.24 -2.05 20.49
C LEU A 114 -5.53 -1.47 21.72
N GLU A 115 -4.20 -1.50 21.69
CA GLU A 115 -3.36 -1.03 22.79
C GLU A 115 -2.50 0.17 22.36
N VAL A 116 -1.90 0.84 23.35
CA VAL A 116 -0.96 1.92 23.08
C VAL A 116 0.27 1.37 22.36
N GLY A 117 0.56 1.92 21.19
CA GLY A 117 1.64 1.46 20.33
C GLY A 117 1.18 0.67 19.12
N ASP A 118 -0.08 0.24 19.06
CA ASP A 118 -0.62 -0.39 17.87
C ASP A 118 -0.66 0.55 16.68
N LEU A 119 -0.39 0.00 15.49
CA LEU A 119 -0.39 0.72 14.22
C LEU A 119 -1.42 0.12 13.28
N ILE A 120 -2.29 0.96 12.74
CA ILE A 120 -3.23 0.60 11.67
C ILE A 120 -2.79 1.27 10.38
N SER A 121 -2.38 0.47 9.39
CA SER A 121 -2.07 0.98 8.06
C SER A 121 -3.33 0.98 7.20
N PHE A 122 -3.65 2.13 6.61
CA PHE A 122 -4.81 2.29 5.74
C PHE A 122 -4.50 1.97 4.27
N GLY A 123 -3.25 1.66 3.94
CA GLY A 123 -2.83 1.41 2.56
C GLY A 123 -2.93 2.64 1.66
N THR A 124 -3.29 2.42 0.39
CA THR A 124 -3.48 3.48 -0.59
C THR A 124 -4.95 3.59 -0.99
N THR A 125 -5.38 4.76 -1.47
CA THR A 125 -6.78 5.00 -1.82
C THR A 125 -7.23 4.19 -3.04
N GLY A 126 -6.33 3.93 -3.98
CA GLY A 126 -6.61 3.17 -5.20
C GLY A 126 -7.54 3.87 -6.20
N LYS A 127 -8.16 4.98 -5.82
CA LYS A 127 -9.10 5.72 -6.68
C LYS A 127 -8.43 6.88 -7.39
N GLY A 128 -7.55 7.58 -6.68
CA GLY A 128 -6.81 8.70 -7.21
C GLY A 128 -7.60 9.97 -7.49
N ALA A 129 -6.85 11.03 -7.76
CA ALA A 129 -7.34 12.32 -8.20
C ALA A 129 -6.54 12.79 -9.42
N GLY A 130 -7.17 13.59 -10.29
CA GLY A 130 -6.49 14.24 -11.40
C GLY A 130 -5.81 13.29 -12.39
N ARG A 131 -4.51 13.50 -12.62
CA ARG A 131 -3.72 12.78 -13.65
C ARG A 131 -3.48 11.30 -13.37
N PHE A 132 -3.66 10.86 -12.14
CA PHE A 132 -3.47 9.47 -11.74
C PHE A 132 -4.80 8.85 -11.32
N PRO A 133 -5.60 8.27 -12.26
CA PRO A 133 -6.94 7.75 -11.97
C PRO A 133 -6.99 6.63 -10.92
N ARG A 134 -5.83 6.05 -10.57
CA ARG A 134 -5.69 5.05 -9.51
C ARG A 134 -4.89 5.55 -8.30
N GLY A 135 -4.70 6.88 -8.20
CA GLY A 135 -3.89 7.51 -7.16
C GLY A 135 -2.38 7.46 -7.42
N HIS A 136 -1.93 6.49 -8.21
CA HIS A 136 -0.52 6.31 -8.53
C HIS A 136 -0.33 5.66 -9.90
N LYS A 137 0.86 5.78 -10.48
CA LYS A 137 1.32 4.93 -11.58
C LYS A 137 2.25 3.84 -11.05
N SER A 138 2.26 2.68 -11.68
CA SER A 138 3.29 1.67 -11.43
C SER A 138 4.62 2.20 -11.94
N VAL A 139 5.67 2.04 -11.13
CA VAL A 139 7.01 2.52 -11.47
C VAL A 139 8.01 1.37 -11.40
N LEU A 140 8.99 1.40 -12.29
CA LEU A 140 10.17 0.55 -12.18
C LEU A 140 11.24 1.36 -11.45
N LEU A 141 11.67 0.85 -10.31
CA LEU A 141 12.79 1.42 -9.57
C LEU A 141 14.09 1.05 -10.29
N GLY A 142 14.44 1.82 -11.32
CA GLY A 142 15.67 1.69 -12.07
C GLY A 142 16.89 2.09 -11.25
N LYS A 143 18.09 1.79 -11.75
CA LYS A 143 19.35 2.11 -11.08
C LYS A 143 19.60 3.62 -10.90
N GLU A 144 18.87 4.45 -11.61
CA GLU A 144 19.01 5.91 -11.61
C GLU A 144 18.13 6.60 -10.57
N ILE A 145 17.18 5.90 -9.97
CA ILE A 145 16.28 6.47 -8.96
C ILE A 145 16.97 6.43 -7.60
N GLY A 146 17.18 7.59 -7.01
CA GLY A 146 17.87 7.74 -5.73
C GLY A 146 16.94 7.76 -4.51
N SER A 147 15.68 8.17 -4.68
CA SER A 147 14.74 8.33 -3.55
C SER A 147 13.28 8.19 -3.92
N ILE A 148 12.48 7.76 -2.94
CA ILE A 148 11.02 7.89 -2.93
C ILE A 148 10.64 8.86 -1.83
N ARG A 149 9.79 9.85 -2.14
CA ARG A 149 9.26 10.79 -1.16
C ARG A 149 7.75 10.77 -1.20
N ILE A 150 7.12 10.70 -0.03
CA ILE A 150 5.67 10.84 0.13
C ILE A 150 5.42 12.03 1.04
N SER A 151 4.63 12.98 0.55
CA SER A 151 4.20 14.15 1.30
C SER A 151 2.70 14.09 1.54
N ILE A 152 2.28 14.31 2.77
CA ILE A 152 0.87 14.40 3.14
C ILE A 152 0.68 15.65 3.99
N ASP A 153 -0.38 16.41 3.70
CA ASP A 153 -0.73 17.63 4.42
C ASP A 153 -0.64 17.40 5.93
N THR A 154 -0.03 18.31 6.65
CA THR A 154 0.19 18.29 8.11
C THR A 154 1.06 17.14 8.64
N LEU A 155 1.21 16.03 7.90
CA LEU A 155 2.04 14.88 8.29
C LEU A 155 3.52 15.02 7.86
N GLY A 156 3.84 16.04 7.05
CA GLY A 156 5.19 16.29 6.55
C GLY A 156 5.55 15.48 5.32
N THR A 157 6.84 15.17 5.17
CA THR A 157 7.37 14.43 4.03
C THR A 157 8.28 13.30 4.51
N LEU A 158 7.89 12.08 4.21
CA LEU A 158 8.72 10.89 4.40
C LEU A 158 9.59 10.69 3.16
N SER A 159 10.90 10.67 3.33
CA SER A 159 11.88 10.44 2.27
C SER A 159 12.68 9.18 2.53
N ASN A 160 12.68 8.27 1.55
CA ASN A 160 13.34 6.98 1.64
C ASN A 160 14.38 6.87 0.52
N PRO A 161 15.68 6.74 0.82
CA PRO A 161 16.70 6.50 -0.20
C PRO A 161 16.54 5.09 -0.78
N ILE A 162 16.79 4.96 -2.09
CA ILE A 162 16.82 3.69 -2.78
C ILE A 162 18.27 3.24 -2.92
N LYS A 163 18.60 2.09 -2.37
CA LYS A 163 19.91 1.46 -2.53
C LYS A 163 19.79 0.25 -3.44
N HIS A 164 20.53 0.28 -4.54
CA HIS A 164 20.63 -0.87 -5.44
C HIS A 164 21.74 -1.80 -4.98
N GLN A 165 21.39 -3.00 -4.51
CA GLN A 165 22.40 -4.03 -4.31
C GLN A 165 22.89 -4.51 -5.68
N LYS A 166 24.22 -4.51 -5.90
CA LYS A 166 24.80 -5.28 -6.98
C LYS A 166 24.45 -6.74 -6.71
N GLY A 167 23.77 -7.39 -7.67
CA GLY A 167 23.39 -8.77 -7.53
C GLY A 167 24.61 -9.58 -7.11
N GLY A 168 24.54 -10.22 -5.96
CA GLY A 168 25.43 -11.30 -5.61
C GLY A 168 25.15 -12.45 -6.58
N ALA A 169 26.17 -12.93 -7.23
CA ALA A 169 26.12 -14.12 -8.07
C ALA A 169 25.71 -15.34 -7.26
#